data_ef73d214fed5ec5faee13521a7538e5a
#
_entry.id   ef73d214fed5ec5faee13521a7538e5a
#
_cell.length_a   1.000
_cell.length_b   1.000
_cell.length_c   1.000
_cell.angle_alpha   90.00
_cell.angle_beta   90.00
_cell.angle_gamma   90.00
#
_symmetry.space_group_name_H-M   'P 1'
#
loop_
_entity.id
_entity.type
_entity.pdbx_description
1 polymer ?
#
loop_
_entity_poly.entity_id
_entity_poly.type
_entity_poly.pdbx_seq_one_letter_code
_entity_poly.pdbx_strand_id
1 'polypeptide(L)'
;MSRPDTLAWLAGHELRLGWRDWVALMTAGRRNRARTVAIALIVFAAFMHVFAYWIVAGYADANVASDTATLVGITGTLVLSWSLLLSQAMESVTRAFYARSDLDLILTSPVSARKVFAVRMSRIAGASVTIAVLLAAPFINVLAMRGGSRWLAAYGVVAAMGAVATAAALALTIALFRLVGAKRTRLIAQIVAAVIGAAFVIGLQVAAIFSSGSISRFAALQSDWMLAHAPDTSSAFWWPAHAVLGDTRALAAVVLLGFAVLGIAIAVFSGRFGDHALAVAGVSNTVVRQRRWSLAFRRRSASHVLRQKEWTLLARDPWLISQTLMQILYLLPPALLLWVTFRNGAGSYVVLIPVVVMAAGQLAGGLAWLSISGEDAPDLVISAPIAAGRILQAKIEAVIGIIALVFAPIVAVLAFDSLFAAVVAGVGILTAAASATLIQICFRTQAKRSQFRRRQTSSRIATFAEAFSSIAWAATSALAAAGTWIALGPALIAIGILAGVRLISPPQT
;
A
#
# COMPACT_ATOMS: atom_id res chain seq x y z
N MET A 1 -35.10 -20.05 7.44
CA MET A 1 -34.52 -18.87 6.80
C MET A 1 -34.54 -17.72 7.80
N SER A 2 -33.37 -17.16 8.14
CA SER A 2 -33.28 -16.03 9.07
C SER A 2 -33.95 -14.80 8.44
N ARG A 3 -34.69 -14.03 9.25
CA ARG A 3 -35.37 -12.81 8.79
C ARG A 3 -34.34 -11.80 8.28
N PRO A 4 -34.63 -11.02 7.23
CA PRO A 4 -33.66 -10.11 6.58
C PRO A 4 -33.16 -8.96 7.47
N ASP A 5 -33.76 -8.74 8.63
CA ASP A 5 -33.41 -7.72 9.64
C ASP A 5 -32.49 -8.23 10.76
N THR A 6 -32.11 -9.52 10.73
CA THR A 6 -31.23 -10.13 11.74
C THR A 6 -29.75 -9.87 11.44
N LEU A 7 -28.94 -9.71 12.49
CA LEU A 7 -27.47 -9.58 12.38
C LEU A 7 -26.85 -10.76 11.63
N ALA A 8 -27.34 -11.97 11.88
CA ALA A 8 -26.83 -13.18 11.23
C ALA A 8 -27.08 -13.18 9.71
N TRP A 9 -28.25 -12.73 9.28
CA TRP A 9 -28.56 -12.60 7.85
C TRP A 9 -27.67 -11.55 7.17
N LEU A 10 -27.54 -10.36 7.79
CA LEU A 10 -26.65 -9.29 7.31
C LEU A 10 -25.21 -9.75 7.21
N ALA A 11 -24.68 -10.40 8.26
CA ALA A 11 -23.32 -10.94 8.26
C ALA A 11 -23.11 -11.98 7.16
N GLY A 12 -24.05 -12.91 6.99
CA GLY A 12 -24.02 -13.91 5.92
C GLY A 12 -24.14 -13.30 4.52
N HIS A 13 -24.89 -12.21 4.38
CA HIS A 13 -24.99 -11.46 3.12
C HIS A 13 -23.67 -10.75 2.77
N GLU A 14 -23.10 -10.03 3.71
CA GLU A 14 -21.81 -9.35 3.56
C GLU A 14 -20.65 -10.31 3.28
N LEU A 15 -20.62 -11.47 3.92
CA LEU A 15 -19.62 -12.52 3.65
C LEU A 15 -19.76 -13.07 2.23
N ARG A 16 -20.99 -13.34 1.77
CA ARG A 16 -21.24 -13.79 0.39
C ARG A 16 -20.82 -12.73 -0.64
N LEU A 17 -21.13 -11.46 -0.40
CA LEU A 17 -20.67 -10.37 -1.27
C LEU A 17 -19.14 -10.29 -1.29
N GLY A 18 -18.50 -10.32 -0.14
CA GLY A 18 -17.05 -10.30 -0.04
C GLY A 18 -16.36 -11.47 -0.76
N TRP A 19 -16.93 -12.67 -0.64
CA TRP A 19 -16.46 -13.85 -1.36
C TRP A 19 -16.61 -13.71 -2.88
N ARG A 20 -17.78 -13.26 -3.34
CA ARG A 20 -18.01 -13.02 -4.78
C ARG A 20 -17.08 -11.95 -5.34
N ASP A 21 -16.85 -10.87 -4.61
CA ASP A 21 -15.91 -9.82 -4.99
C ASP A 21 -14.47 -10.34 -5.06
N TRP A 22 -14.06 -11.16 -4.08
CA TRP A 22 -12.74 -11.77 -4.06
C TRP A 22 -12.54 -12.72 -5.25
N VAL A 23 -13.50 -13.62 -5.50
CA VAL A 23 -13.46 -14.54 -6.65
C VAL A 23 -13.44 -13.76 -7.97
N ALA A 24 -14.29 -12.75 -8.12
CA ALA A 24 -14.33 -11.91 -9.32
C ALA A 24 -13.01 -11.16 -9.53
N LEU A 25 -12.36 -10.72 -8.44
CA LEU A 25 -11.04 -10.09 -8.49
C LEU A 25 -9.97 -11.07 -8.99
N MET A 26 -9.93 -12.28 -8.42
CA MET A 26 -8.93 -13.29 -8.75
C MET A 26 -9.08 -13.83 -10.17
N THR A 27 -10.32 -14.07 -10.60
CA THR A 27 -10.62 -14.65 -11.93
C THR A 27 -10.79 -13.60 -13.03
N ALA A 28 -10.72 -12.30 -12.70
CA ALA A 28 -11.08 -11.19 -13.60
C ALA A 28 -12.49 -11.37 -14.21
N GLY A 29 -13.42 -11.92 -13.43
CA GLY A 29 -14.81 -12.19 -13.85
C GLY A 29 -15.00 -13.37 -14.81
N ARG A 30 -13.94 -14.11 -15.15
CA ARG A 30 -14.00 -15.25 -16.09
C ARG A 30 -13.97 -16.59 -15.35
N ARG A 31 -15.06 -17.31 -15.36
CA ARG A 31 -15.25 -18.61 -14.66
C ARG A 31 -14.21 -19.66 -15.08
N ASN A 32 -13.79 -19.68 -16.35
CA ASN A 32 -12.79 -20.61 -16.87
C ASN A 32 -11.39 -20.45 -16.27
N ARG A 33 -11.10 -19.30 -15.62
CA ARG A 33 -9.81 -19.05 -14.98
C ARG A 33 -9.72 -19.54 -13.51
N ALA A 34 -10.82 -19.99 -12.94
CA ALA A 34 -10.85 -20.39 -11.53
C ALA A 34 -9.85 -21.53 -11.25
N ARG A 35 -9.73 -22.51 -12.15
CA ARG A 35 -8.75 -23.62 -12.03
C ARG A 35 -7.32 -23.13 -12.10
N THR A 36 -6.99 -22.26 -13.06
CA THR A 36 -5.65 -21.68 -13.22
C THR A 36 -5.26 -20.86 -12.00
N VAL A 37 -6.20 -20.06 -11.46
CA VAL A 37 -5.99 -19.26 -10.25
C VAL A 37 -5.77 -20.18 -9.04
N ALA A 38 -6.54 -21.23 -8.89
CA ALA A 38 -6.36 -22.20 -7.80
C ALA A 38 -4.98 -22.86 -7.86
N ILE A 39 -4.54 -23.33 -9.04
CA ILE A 39 -3.21 -23.89 -9.22
C ILE A 39 -2.13 -22.86 -8.88
N ALA A 40 -2.24 -21.63 -9.38
CA ALA A 40 -1.29 -20.57 -9.10
C ALA A 40 -1.20 -20.25 -7.58
N LEU A 41 -2.32 -20.25 -6.88
CA LEU A 41 -2.35 -20.06 -5.42
C LEU A 41 -1.69 -21.23 -4.68
N ILE A 42 -1.90 -22.46 -5.10
CA ILE A 42 -1.27 -23.65 -4.51
C ILE A 42 0.25 -23.60 -4.71
N VAL A 43 0.71 -23.31 -5.95
CA VAL A 43 2.14 -23.18 -6.26
C VAL A 43 2.77 -22.05 -5.46
N PHE A 44 2.09 -20.90 -5.37
CA PHE A 44 2.55 -19.78 -4.55
C PHE A 44 2.63 -20.13 -3.06
N ALA A 45 1.61 -20.83 -2.53
CA ALA A 45 1.62 -21.28 -1.14
C ALA A 45 2.77 -22.25 -0.88
N ALA A 46 3.01 -23.23 -1.76
CA ALA A 46 4.13 -24.15 -1.65
C ALA A 46 5.48 -23.42 -1.66
N PHE A 47 5.66 -22.49 -2.60
CA PHE A 47 6.85 -21.62 -2.68
C PHE A 47 7.06 -20.84 -1.37
N MET A 48 6.00 -20.25 -0.82
CA MET A 48 6.07 -19.50 0.43
C MET A 48 6.42 -20.37 1.63
N HIS A 49 6.01 -21.67 1.68
CA HIS A 49 6.42 -22.59 2.72
C HIS A 49 7.91 -22.97 2.63
N VAL A 50 8.43 -23.18 1.41
CA VAL A 50 9.86 -23.39 1.19
C VAL A 50 10.66 -22.15 1.63
N PHE A 51 10.21 -20.97 1.24
CA PHE A 51 10.82 -19.70 1.65
C PHE A 51 10.81 -19.51 3.16
N ALA A 52 9.65 -19.79 3.80
CA ALA A 52 9.52 -19.75 5.27
C ALA A 52 10.47 -20.72 5.96
N TYR A 53 10.65 -21.93 5.42
CA TYR A 53 11.57 -22.92 5.97
C TYR A 53 13.00 -22.35 6.10
N TRP A 54 13.51 -21.72 5.05
CA TRP A 54 14.84 -21.11 5.08
C TRP A 54 14.99 -19.96 6.08
N ILE A 55 13.86 -19.31 6.43
CA ILE A 55 13.88 -18.14 7.33
C ILE A 55 13.70 -18.56 8.78
N VAL A 56 12.75 -19.44 9.09
CA VAL A 56 12.29 -19.65 10.48
C VAL A 56 12.61 -21.04 11.05
N ALA A 57 13.09 -21.99 10.26
CA ALA A 57 13.35 -23.35 10.76
C ALA A 57 14.35 -23.38 11.94
N GLY A 58 15.34 -22.49 11.95
CA GLY A 58 16.32 -22.38 13.03
C GLY A 58 15.76 -21.84 14.37
N TYR A 59 14.55 -21.27 14.35
CA TYR A 59 13.90 -20.75 15.57
C TYR A 59 12.88 -21.72 16.17
N ALA A 60 12.75 -22.91 15.61
CA ALA A 60 11.74 -23.89 16.02
C ALA A 60 11.89 -24.32 17.48
N ASP A 61 13.11 -24.33 18.02
CA ASP A 61 13.43 -24.76 19.38
C ASP A 61 13.25 -23.66 20.44
N ALA A 62 13.00 -22.41 20.03
CA ALA A 62 12.70 -21.32 20.96
C ALA A 62 11.47 -21.66 21.83
N ASN A 63 11.52 -21.36 23.12
CA ASN A 63 10.50 -21.73 24.11
C ASN A 63 10.16 -20.54 25.03
N VAL A 64 9.18 -20.74 25.94
CA VAL A 64 8.71 -19.70 26.87
C VAL A 64 9.81 -19.21 27.83
N ALA A 65 10.79 -20.04 28.12
CA ALA A 65 11.95 -19.71 28.95
C ALA A 65 13.08 -19.03 28.10
N SER A 66 12.77 -18.56 26.90
CA SER A 66 13.72 -17.88 26.02
C SER A 66 14.25 -16.59 26.65
N ASP A 67 15.46 -16.24 26.27
CA ASP A 67 16.15 -15.05 26.72
C ASP A 67 15.47 -13.75 26.24
N THR A 68 15.85 -12.64 26.83
CA THR A 68 15.34 -11.30 26.48
C THR A 68 15.51 -11.00 25.00
N ALA A 69 16.60 -11.44 24.38
CA ALA A 69 16.88 -11.20 22.96
C ALA A 69 15.83 -11.83 22.04
N THR A 70 15.41 -13.07 22.36
CA THR A 70 14.33 -13.77 21.63
C THR A 70 12.99 -13.06 21.80
N LEU A 71 12.64 -12.62 23.01
CA LEU A 71 11.40 -11.88 23.28
C LEU A 71 11.36 -10.55 22.55
N VAL A 72 12.47 -9.81 22.54
CA VAL A 72 12.62 -8.55 21.77
C VAL A 72 12.43 -8.81 20.26
N GLY A 73 13.05 -9.85 19.72
CA GLY A 73 12.94 -10.21 18.31
C GLY A 73 11.51 -10.57 17.91
N ILE A 74 10.81 -11.39 18.70
CA ILE A 74 9.41 -11.75 18.45
C ILE A 74 8.52 -10.51 18.55
N THR A 75 8.65 -9.72 19.62
CA THR A 75 7.85 -8.52 19.84
C THR A 75 8.08 -7.48 18.73
N GLY A 76 9.33 -7.26 18.33
CA GLY A 76 9.65 -6.39 17.20
C GLY A 76 8.99 -6.84 15.90
N THR A 77 8.99 -8.14 15.62
CA THR A 77 8.31 -8.72 14.46
C THR A 77 6.78 -8.52 14.54
N LEU A 78 6.19 -8.71 15.72
CA LEU A 78 4.76 -8.48 15.94
C LEU A 78 4.39 -7.02 15.76
N VAL A 79 5.17 -6.08 16.32
CA VAL A 79 4.92 -4.64 16.19
C VAL A 79 5.04 -4.18 14.73
N LEU A 80 6.07 -4.63 14.02
CA LEU A 80 6.23 -4.32 12.59
C LEU A 80 5.06 -4.88 11.79
N SER A 81 4.68 -6.14 12.00
CA SER A 81 3.55 -6.76 11.32
C SER A 81 2.22 -6.06 11.65
N TRP A 82 2.04 -5.64 12.90
CA TRP A 82 0.86 -4.90 13.34
C TRP A 82 0.76 -3.52 12.68
N SER A 83 1.89 -2.83 12.45
CA SER A 83 1.88 -1.54 11.74
C SER A 83 1.32 -1.68 10.32
N LEU A 84 1.68 -2.76 9.61
CA LEU A 84 1.11 -3.06 8.30
C LEU A 84 -0.40 -3.33 8.37
N LEU A 85 -0.85 -4.12 9.35
CA LEU A 85 -2.27 -4.39 9.56
C LEU A 85 -3.05 -3.12 9.90
N LEU A 86 -2.48 -2.25 10.73
CA LEU A 86 -3.09 -0.97 11.08
C LEU A 86 -3.22 -0.05 9.86
N SER A 87 -2.20 0.03 9.02
CA SER A 87 -2.25 0.78 7.75
C SER A 87 -3.39 0.31 6.85
N GLN A 88 -3.50 -1.01 6.65
CA GLN A 88 -4.58 -1.61 5.84
C GLN A 88 -5.97 -1.42 6.45
N ALA A 89 -6.08 -1.57 7.78
CA ALA A 89 -7.31 -1.36 8.50
C ALA A 89 -7.77 0.10 8.40
N MET A 90 -6.85 1.08 8.55
CA MET A 90 -7.16 2.51 8.40
C MET A 90 -7.70 2.83 7.00
N GLU A 91 -7.09 2.32 5.95
CA GLU A 91 -7.59 2.50 4.59
C GLU A 91 -9.01 1.91 4.44
N SER A 92 -9.24 0.71 4.98
CA SER A 92 -10.52 0.00 4.86
C SER A 92 -11.63 0.66 5.68
N VAL A 93 -11.34 1.09 6.91
CA VAL A 93 -12.27 1.81 7.79
C VAL A 93 -12.62 3.17 7.18
N THR A 94 -11.62 3.95 6.77
CA THR A 94 -11.85 5.25 6.14
C THR A 94 -12.73 5.10 4.90
N ARG A 95 -12.48 4.10 4.07
CA ARG A 95 -13.30 3.82 2.88
C ARG A 95 -14.74 3.50 3.25
N ALA A 96 -14.99 2.75 4.33
CA ALA A 96 -16.34 2.41 4.77
C ALA A 96 -17.18 3.63 5.11
N PHE A 97 -16.57 4.71 5.61
CA PHE A 97 -17.25 5.97 5.87
C PHE A 97 -17.53 6.81 4.62
N TYR A 98 -16.68 6.70 3.59
CA TYR A 98 -16.77 7.54 2.38
C TYR A 98 -17.37 6.85 1.15
N ALA A 99 -17.77 5.58 1.23
CA ALA A 99 -18.44 4.86 0.14
C ALA A 99 -19.93 5.30 0.05
N ARG A 100 -20.21 6.27 -0.82
CA ARG A 100 -21.51 6.96 -0.90
C ARG A 100 -22.65 6.09 -1.44
N SER A 101 -22.38 5.30 -2.47
CA SER A 101 -23.42 4.52 -3.16
C SER A 101 -24.15 3.51 -2.28
N ASP A 102 -23.47 3.01 -1.24
CA ASP A 102 -24.04 2.04 -0.30
C ASP A 102 -24.72 2.73 0.88
N LEU A 103 -24.24 3.92 1.28
CA LEU A 103 -24.73 4.60 2.48
C LEU A 103 -26.18 5.10 2.30
N ASP A 104 -26.51 5.63 1.14
CA ASP A 104 -27.85 6.13 0.85
C ASP A 104 -28.89 4.99 0.88
N LEU A 105 -28.56 3.83 0.29
CA LEU A 105 -29.39 2.63 0.32
C LEU A 105 -29.55 2.07 1.74
N ILE A 106 -28.49 2.11 2.54
CA ILE A 106 -28.49 1.58 3.91
C ILE A 106 -29.28 2.49 4.85
N LEU A 107 -29.12 3.80 4.73
CA LEU A 107 -29.82 4.78 5.58
C LEU A 107 -31.34 4.84 5.27
N THR A 108 -31.76 4.46 4.05
CA THR A 108 -33.16 4.34 3.67
C THR A 108 -33.77 2.96 3.99
N SER A 109 -32.94 1.99 4.42
CA SER A 109 -33.41 0.64 4.78
C SER A 109 -34.01 0.62 6.20
N PRO A 110 -34.92 -0.34 6.51
CA PRO A 110 -35.50 -0.48 7.86
C PRO A 110 -34.50 -0.99 8.91
N VAL A 111 -33.26 -1.30 8.50
CA VAL A 111 -32.22 -1.82 9.38
C VAL A 111 -31.54 -0.70 10.15
N SER A 112 -31.38 -0.86 11.47
CA SER A 112 -30.73 0.18 12.29
C SER A 112 -29.28 0.40 11.87
N ALA A 113 -28.86 1.65 11.75
CA ALA A 113 -27.49 2.06 11.39
C ALA A 113 -26.43 1.41 12.29
N ARG A 114 -26.75 1.15 13.56
CA ARG A 114 -25.87 0.45 14.52
C ARG A 114 -25.57 -0.98 14.09
N LYS A 115 -26.58 -1.74 13.66
CA LYS A 115 -26.39 -3.13 13.20
C LYS A 115 -25.52 -3.18 11.95
N VAL A 116 -25.80 -2.29 11.00
CA VAL A 116 -25.01 -2.19 9.76
C VAL A 116 -23.55 -1.84 10.07
N PHE A 117 -23.33 -0.88 10.95
CA PHE A 117 -21.99 -0.50 11.37
C PHE A 117 -21.23 -1.67 12.01
N ALA A 118 -21.87 -2.37 12.97
CA ALA A 118 -21.25 -3.50 13.65
C ALA A 118 -20.85 -4.61 12.67
N VAL A 119 -21.74 -5.00 11.75
CA VAL A 119 -21.45 -6.00 10.73
C VAL A 119 -20.31 -5.54 9.79
N ARG A 120 -20.31 -4.28 9.38
CA ARG A 120 -19.30 -3.72 8.48
C ARG A 120 -17.92 -3.67 9.14
N MET A 121 -17.83 -3.25 10.40
CA MET A 121 -16.57 -3.23 11.14
C MET A 121 -16.07 -4.64 11.44
N SER A 122 -16.95 -5.58 11.82
CA SER A 122 -16.61 -6.99 11.99
C SER A 122 -16.09 -7.62 10.69
N ARG A 123 -16.68 -7.27 9.54
CA ARG A 123 -16.21 -7.72 8.22
C ARG A 123 -14.80 -7.18 7.91
N ILE A 124 -14.54 -5.91 8.21
CA ILE A 124 -13.22 -5.30 8.02
C ILE A 124 -12.19 -6.01 8.91
N ALA A 125 -12.52 -6.23 10.17
CA ALA A 125 -11.66 -6.97 11.09
C ALA A 125 -11.41 -8.41 10.59
N GLY A 126 -12.45 -9.13 10.19
CA GLY A 126 -12.34 -10.47 9.63
C GLY A 126 -11.49 -10.52 8.36
N ALA A 127 -11.62 -9.55 7.46
CA ALA A 127 -10.79 -9.46 6.27
C ALA A 127 -9.32 -9.17 6.61
N SER A 128 -9.05 -8.28 7.57
CA SER A 128 -7.69 -7.98 8.05
C SER A 128 -7.05 -9.21 8.71
N VAL A 129 -7.80 -9.90 9.56
CA VAL A 129 -7.36 -11.17 10.19
C VAL A 129 -7.07 -12.23 9.13
N THR A 130 -7.96 -12.42 8.15
CA THR A 130 -7.77 -13.42 7.09
C THR A 130 -6.50 -13.15 6.29
N ILE A 131 -6.24 -11.91 5.89
CA ILE A 131 -5.01 -11.54 5.17
C ILE A 131 -3.78 -11.78 6.04
N ALA A 132 -3.83 -11.38 7.31
CA ALA A 132 -2.75 -11.58 8.26
C ALA A 132 -2.42 -13.07 8.47
N VAL A 133 -3.45 -13.90 8.66
CA VAL A 133 -3.32 -15.35 8.80
C VAL A 133 -2.73 -15.98 7.54
N LEU A 134 -3.21 -15.60 6.35
CA LEU A 134 -2.68 -16.13 5.09
C LEU A 134 -1.20 -15.79 4.89
N LEU A 135 -0.78 -14.58 5.28
CA LEU A 135 0.64 -14.17 5.19
C LEU A 135 1.51 -14.86 6.23
N ALA A 136 1.00 -15.06 7.45
CA ALA A 136 1.73 -15.69 8.56
C ALA A 136 1.74 -17.22 8.45
N ALA A 137 0.74 -17.83 7.80
CA ALA A 137 0.55 -19.27 7.74
C ALA A 137 1.79 -20.08 7.33
N PRO A 138 2.53 -19.74 6.27
CA PRO A 138 3.72 -20.48 5.88
C PRO A 138 4.77 -20.54 7.02
N PHE A 139 4.97 -19.44 7.73
CA PHE A 139 5.94 -19.34 8.82
C PHE A 139 5.46 -20.12 10.04
N ILE A 140 4.20 -19.96 10.44
CA ILE A 140 3.61 -20.68 11.58
C ILE A 140 3.58 -22.19 11.33
N ASN A 141 3.20 -22.62 10.13
CA ASN A 141 3.14 -24.02 9.78
C ASN A 141 4.52 -24.67 9.81
N VAL A 142 5.55 -24.01 9.27
CA VAL A 142 6.92 -24.52 9.31
C VAL A 142 7.42 -24.63 10.75
N LEU A 143 7.19 -23.61 11.57
CA LEU A 143 7.53 -23.68 13.01
C LEU A 143 6.78 -24.78 13.72
N ALA A 144 5.48 -24.98 13.43
CA ALA A 144 4.68 -26.05 14.00
C ALA A 144 5.16 -27.44 13.58
N MET A 145 5.57 -27.60 12.32
CA MET A 145 6.12 -28.87 11.82
C MET A 145 7.48 -29.22 12.42
N ARG A 146 8.30 -28.23 12.74
CA ARG A 146 9.66 -28.42 13.28
C ARG A 146 9.71 -28.38 14.81
N GLY A 147 8.99 -27.44 15.43
CA GLY A 147 9.03 -27.14 16.87
C GLY A 147 7.79 -27.58 17.65
N GLY A 148 6.85 -28.29 16.99
CA GLY A 148 5.64 -28.83 17.62
C GLY A 148 4.43 -27.91 17.59
N SER A 149 3.27 -28.46 17.97
CA SER A 149 1.96 -27.82 17.87
C SER A 149 1.80 -26.52 18.68
N ARG A 150 2.68 -26.25 19.64
CA ARG A 150 2.68 -25.00 20.42
C ARG A 150 2.70 -23.73 19.54
N TRP A 151 3.39 -23.78 18.41
CA TRP A 151 3.48 -22.67 17.47
C TRP A 151 2.17 -22.30 16.80
N LEU A 152 1.17 -23.22 16.82
CA LEU A 152 -0.18 -22.91 16.31
C LEU A 152 -0.88 -21.82 17.14
N ALA A 153 -0.43 -21.57 18.38
CA ALA A 153 -0.88 -20.45 19.20
C ALA A 153 -0.68 -19.07 18.51
N ALA A 154 0.35 -18.96 17.66
CA ALA A 154 0.61 -17.74 16.90
C ALA A 154 -0.57 -17.32 15.99
N TYR A 155 -1.40 -18.26 15.52
CA TYR A 155 -2.63 -17.90 14.78
C TYR A 155 -3.60 -17.09 15.63
N GLY A 156 -3.75 -17.41 16.93
CA GLY A 156 -4.56 -16.64 17.87
C GLY A 156 -4.00 -15.24 18.08
N VAL A 157 -2.68 -15.10 18.21
CA VAL A 157 -2.03 -13.79 18.34
C VAL A 157 -2.22 -12.95 17.08
N VAL A 158 -2.05 -13.52 15.89
CA VAL A 158 -2.29 -12.82 14.60
C VAL A 158 -3.75 -12.38 14.48
N ALA A 159 -4.70 -13.20 14.92
CA ALA A 159 -6.11 -12.83 14.93
C ALA A 159 -6.39 -11.66 15.89
N ALA A 160 -5.84 -11.70 17.11
CA ALA A 160 -5.95 -10.61 18.08
C ALA A 160 -5.32 -9.31 17.53
N MET A 161 -4.16 -9.39 16.88
CA MET A 161 -3.51 -8.24 16.25
C MET A 161 -4.40 -7.58 15.18
N GLY A 162 -5.08 -8.36 14.34
CA GLY A 162 -6.03 -7.85 13.34
C GLY A 162 -7.24 -7.17 13.98
N ALA A 163 -7.75 -7.72 15.08
CA ALA A 163 -8.84 -7.12 15.85
C ALA A 163 -8.42 -5.77 16.46
N VAL A 164 -7.27 -5.71 17.14
CA VAL A 164 -6.72 -4.49 17.74
C VAL A 164 -6.39 -3.45 16.66
N ALA A 165 -5.82 -3.85 15.53
CA ALA A 165 -5.53 -2.94 14.42
C ALA A 165 -6.81 -2.29 13.87
N THR A 166 -7.89 -3.08 13.73
CA THR A 166 -9.19 -2.54 13.29
C THR A 166 -9.81 -1.59 14.31
N ALA A 167 -9.73 -1.93 15.60
CA ALA A 167 -10.21 -1.05 16.68
C ALA A 167 -9.42 0.26 16.72
N ALA A 168 -8.10 0.22 16.63
CA ALA A 168 -7.23 1.38 16.57
C ALA A 168 -7.52 2.25 15.33
N ALA A 169 -7.67 1.62 14.16
CA ALA A 169 -8.02 2.32 12.92
C ALA A 169 -9.37 3.04 13.02
N LEU A 170 -10.37 2.40 13.66
CA LEU A 170 -11.67 3.00 13.91
C LEU A 170 -11.56 4.21 14.85
N ALA A 171 -10.89 4.04 16.00
CA ALA A 171 -10.70 5.11 16.97
C ALA A 171 -9.96 6.31 16.35
N LEU A 172 -8.88 6.04 15.59
CA LEU A 172 -8.08 7.06 14.93
C LEU A 172 -8.87 7.79 13.83
N THR A 173 -9.65 7.06 13.01
CA THR A 173 -10.51 7.67 12.00
C THR A 173 -11.55 8.60 12.63
N ILE A 174 -12.19 8.19 13.72
CA ILE A 174 -13.18 9.01 14.42
C ILE A 174 -12.52 10.20 15.13
N ALA A 175 -11.32 10.02 15.70
CA ALA A 175 -10.55 11.13 16.25
C ALA A 175 -10.24 12.19 15.16
N LEU A 176 -9.83 11.75 13.97
CA LEU A 176 -9.62 12.64 12.84
C LEU A 176 -10.91 13.37 12.41
N PHE A 177 -12.07 12.69 12.42
CA PHE A 177 -13.35 13.35 12.17
C PHE A 177 -13.61 14.51 13.13
N ARG A 178 -13.28 14.34 14.42
CA ARG A 178 -13.47 15.37 15.44
C ARG A 178 -12.47 16.52 15.32
N LEU A 179 -11.20 16.21 15.01
CA LEU A 179 -10.12 17.20 15.00
C LEU A 179 -10.09 18.04 13.73
N VAL A 180 -10.29 17.43 12.56
CA VAL A 180 -10.10 18.09 11.26
C VAL A 180 -11.36 18.15 10.40
N GLY A 181 -12.45 17.57 10.87
CA GLY A 181 -13.75 17.53 10.20
C GLY A 181 -13.81 16.54 9.02
N ALA A 182 -15.02 16.17 8.61
CA ALA A 182 -15.29 15.14 7.59
C ALA A 182 -14.57 15.40 6.26
N LYS A 183 -14.46 16.66 5.82
CA LYS A 183 -13.86 17.02 4.53
C LYS A 183 -12.37 16.68 4.42
N ARG A 184 -11.61 16.86 5.49
CA ARG A 184 -10.15 16.67 5.50
C ARG A 184 -9.74 15.28 6.00
N THR A 185 -10.60 14.63 6.79
CA THR A 185 -10.29 13.32 7.40
C THR A 185 -9.87 12.29 6.37
N ARG A 186 -10.51 12.24 5.19
CA ARG A 186 -10.14 11.28 4.15
C ARG A 186 -8.68 11.41 3.73
N LEU A 187 -8.22 12.63 3.46
CA LEU A 187 -6.84 12.88 3.05
C LEU A 187 -5.86 12.53 4.19
N ILE A 188 -6.13 13.04 5.40
CA ILE A 188 -5.22 12.86 6.53
C ILE A 188 -5.15 11.38 6.93
N ALA A 189 -6.28 10.67 6.96
CA ALA A 189 -6.31 9.24 7.26
C ALA A 189 -5.49 8.42 6.24
N GLN A 190 -5.54 8.79 4.96
CA GLN A 190 -4.73 8.14 3.92
C GLN A 190 -3.23 8.44 4.09
N ILE A 191 -2.87 9.68 4.46
CA ILE A 191 -1.48 10.05 4.76
C ILE A 191 -0.98 9.26 5.98
N VAL A 192 -1.75 9.23 7.06
CA VAL A 192 -1.40 8.48 8.28
C VAL A 192 -1.25 6.99 7.98
N ALA A 193 -2.17 6.40 7.23
CA ALA A 193 -2.07 5.01 6.80
C ALA A 193 -0.81 4.75 5.97
N ALA A 194 -0.47 5.66 5.05
CA ALA A 194 0.74 5.56 4.24
C ALA A 194 2.01 5.64 5.09
N VAL A 195 2.07 6.56 6.04
CA VAL A 195 3.22 6.71 6.97
C VAL A 195 3.38 5.46 7.83
N ILE A 196 2.29 4.94 8.40
CA ILE A 196 2.33 3.71 9.22
C ILE A 196 2.75 2.50 8.36
N GLY A 197 2.22 2.38 7.13
CA GLY A 197 2.59 1.31 6.20
C GLY A 197 4.04 1.40 5.74
N ALA A 198 4.54 2.62 5.51
CA ALA A 198 5.94 2.86 5.21
C ALA A 198 6.86 2.49 6.39
N ALA A 199 6.44 2.75 7.63
CA ALA A 199 7.21 2.40 8.82
C ALA A 199 7.51 0.90 8.91
N PHE A 200 6.58 0.02 8.48
CA PHE A 200 6.83 -1.42 8.37
C PHE A 200 7.95 -1.72 7.38
N VAL A 201 7.87 -1.19 6.17
CA VAL A 201 8.87 -1.45 5.11
C VAL A 201 10.22 -0.85 5.48
N ILE A 202 10.21 0.36 6.02
CA ILE A 202 11.43 1.04 6.50
C ILE A 202 12.06 0.24 7.65
N GLY A 203 11.26 -0.18 8.63
CA GLY A 203 11.73 -0.99 9.75
C GLY A 203 12.37 -2.30 9.28
N LEU A 204 11.74 -3.00 8.33
CA LEU A 204 12.27 -4.22 7.75
C LEU A 204 13.60 -3.99 6.99
N GLN A 205 13.69 -2.90 6.23
CA GLN A 205 14.90 -2.56 5.48
C GLN A 205 16.03 -2.09 6.40
N VAL A 206 15.73 -1.28 7.41
CA VAL A 206 16.69 -0.86 8.44
C VAL A 206 17.24 -2.06 9.19
N ALA A 207 16.37 -2.99 9.61
CA ALA A 207 16.80 -4.25 10.22
C ALA A 207 17.73 -5.05 9.28
N ALA A 208 17.44 -5.12 7.99
CA ALA A 208 18.29 -5.80 7.00
C ALA A 208 19.63 -5.08 6.79
N ILE A 209 19.68 -3.76 6.77
CA ILE A 209 20.90 -2.96 6.60
C ILE A 209 21.85 -3.14 7.79
N PHE A 210 21.32 -3.04 9.01
CA PHE A 210 22.15 -3.19 10.21
C PHE A 210 22.55 -4.64 10.51
N SER A 211 21.91 -5.64 9.88
CA SER A 211 22.29 -7.05 9.97
C SER A 211 23.34 -7.49 8.95
N SER A 212 23.79 -6.60 8.07
CA SER A 212 24.81 -6.90 7.06
C SER A 212 26.18 -7.17 7.72
N GLY A 213 26.38 -8.39 8.17
CA GLY A 213 27.57 -8.90 8.88
C GLY A 213 27.27 -10.12 9.74
N SER A 214 26.04 -10.36 10.10
CA SER A 214 25.55 -11.59 10.74
C SER A 214 24.25 -12.01 10.11
N ILE A 215 24.02 -13.31 9.96
CA ILE A 215 22.80 -13.92 9.40
C ILE A 215 21.55 -13.61 10.27
N SER A 216 21.73 -13.00 11.43
CA SER A 216 20.67 -12.58 12.34
C SER A 216 20.02 -11.27 11.88
N ARG A 217 18.88 -11.40 11.20
CA ARG A 217 18.03 -10.26 10.77
C ARG A 217 17.51 -9.41 11.92
N PHE A 218 17.76 -9.80 13.13
CA PHE A 218 17.33 -9.16 14.38
C PHE A 218 18.49 -8.46 15.12
N ALA A 219 19.72 -8.45 14.57
CA ALA A 219 20.86 -7.85 15.25
C ALA A 219 20.64 -6.38 15.63
N ALA A 220 19.88 -5.62 14.84
CA ALA A 220 19.53 -4.25 15.18
C ALA A 220 18.55 -4.15 16.37
N LEU A 221 17.64 -5.11 16.50
CA LEU A 221 16.70 -5.21 17.63
C LEU A 221 17.37 -5.80 18.88
N GLN A 222 18.53 -6.42 18.72
CA GLN A 222 19.34 -7.03 19.79
C GLN A 222 20.53 -6.15 20.18
N SER A 223 20.48 -4.84 19.89
CA SER A 223 21.52 -3.90 20.33
C SER A 223 21.62 -3.92 21.88
N ASP A 224 22.83 -3.81 22.40
CA ASP A 224 23.10 -3.79 23.85
C ASP A 224 22.26 -2.74 24.57
N TRP A 225 22.01 -1.59 23.93
CA TRP A 225 21.16 -0.55 24.48
C TRP A 225 19.71 -1.03 24.65
N MET A 226 19.16 -1.74 23.66
CA MET A 226 17.78 -2.23 23.70
C MET A 226 17.60 -3.36 24.70
N LEU A 227 18.59 -4.24 24.80
CA LEU A 227 18.60 -5.33 25.78
C LEU A 227 18.75 -4.79 27.21
N ALA A 228 19.58 -3.77 27.41
CA ALA A 228 19.80 -3.15 28.72
C ALA A 228 18.55 -2.38 29.25
N HIS A 229 17.68 -1.90 28.34
CA HIS A 229 16.46 -1.17 28.70
C HIS A 229 15.18 -2.00 28.55
N ALA A 230 15.31 -3.29 28.20
CA ALA A 230 14.17 -4.17 28.07
C ALA A 230 13.53 -4.46 29.45
N PRO A 231 12.19 -4.54 29.54
CA PRO A 231 11.51 -4.96 30.76
C PRO A 231 11.93 -6.37 31.18
N ASP A 232 11.76 -6.68 32.46
CA ASP A 232 11.97 -8.03 32.97
C ASP A 232 11.14 -9.05 32.16
N THR A 233 11.72 -10.23 31.92
CA THR A 233 11.11 -11.31 31.12
C THR A 233 9.75 -11.77 31.62
N SER A 234 9.45 -11.57 32.92
CA SER A 234 8.14 -11.84 33.54
C SER A 234 7.08 -10.78 33.25
N SER A 235 7.45 -9.62 32.66
CA SER A 235 6.55 -8.51 32.44
C SER A 235 5.38 -8.84 31.49
N ALA A 236 4.19 -8.31 31.79
CA ALA A 236 3.01 -8.39 30.94
C ALA A 236 3.25 -7.80 29.52
N PHE A 237 4.27 -6.95 29.36
CA PHE A 237 4.70 -6.43 28.06
C PHE A 237 5.01 -7.54 27.06
N TRP A 238 5.55 -8.67 27.53
CA TRP A 238 5.93 -9.80 26.70
C TRP A 238 4.81 -10.81 26.44
N TRP A 239 3.60 -10.61 26.99
CA TRP A 239 2.49 -11.54 26.78
C TRP A 239 2.22 -11.89 25.31
N PRO A 240 2.25 -10.97 24.35
CA PRO A 240 2.12 -11.37 22.94
C PRO A 240 3.23 -12.31 22.47
N ALA A 241 4.47 -12.11 22.90
CA ALA A 241 5.60 -12.98 22.56
C ALA A 241 5.49 -14.34 23.25
N HIS A 242 5.15 -14.38 24.56
CA HIS A 242 4.90 -15.62 25.28
C HIS A 242 3.74 -16.42 24.68
N ALA A 243 2.66 -15.75 24.23
CA ALA A 243 1.55 -16.38 23.54
C ALA A 243 2.00 -17.05 22.23
N VAL A 244 2.88 -16.39 21.44
CA VAL A 244 3.45 -17.00 20.22
C VAL A 244 4.29 -18.24 20.55
N LEU A 245 5.02 -18.23 21.66
CA LEU A 245 5.84 -19.35 22.13
C LEU A 245 5.01 -20.50 22.73
N GLY A 246 3.68 -20.35 22.85
CA GLY A 246 2.76 -21.40 23.27
C GLY A 246 2.30 -21.30 24.73
N ASP A 247 2.55 -20.18 25.42
CA ASP A 247 1.93 -19.93 26.73
C ASP A 247 0.42 -19.73 26.57
N THR A 248 -0.35 -20.69 27.07
CA THR A 248 -1.82 -20.70 26.95
C THR A 248 -2.49 -19.61 27.75
N ARG A 249 -1.94 -19.17 28.89
CA ARG A 249 -2.48 -18.07 29.70
C ARG A 249 -2.29 -16.74 28.99
N ALA A 250 -1.08 -16.50 28.51
CA ALA A 250 -0.77 -15.32 27.70
C ALA A 250 -1.60 -15.27 26.42
N LEU A 251 -1.77 -16.42 25.73
CA LEU A 251 -2.62 -16.54 24.54
C LEU A 251 -4.07 -16.18 24.84
N ALA A 252 -4.65 -16.77 25.89
CA ALA A 252 -6.03 -16.47 26.28
C ALA A 252 -6.21 -14.99 26.60
N ALA A 253 -5.28 -14.40 27.37
CA ALA A 253 -5.33 -12.97 27.71
C ALA A 253 -5.23 -12.08 26.48
N VAL A 254 -4.28 -12.33 25.55
CA VAL A 254 -4.07 -11.53 24.33
C VAL A 254 -5.28 -11.63 23.40
N VAL A 255 -5.84 -12.83 23.23
CA VAL A 255 -7.01 -13.05 22.36
C VAL A 255 -8.25 -12.38 22.96
N LEU A 256 -8.53 -12.62 24.25
CA LEU A 256 -9.68 -12.01 24.92
C LEU A 256 -9.59 -10.48 24.90
N LEU A 257 -8.43 -9.92 25.25
CA LEU A 257 -8.21 -8.48 25.24
C LEU A 257 -8.37 -7.90 23.83
N GLY A 258 -7.77 -8.54 22.82
CA GLY A 258 -7.84 -8.06 21.43
C GLY A 258 -9.27 -7.97 20.90
N PHE A 259 -10.07 -9.03 21.11
CA PHE A 259 -11.48 -9.03 20.68
C PHE A 259 -12.37 -8.18 21.58
N ALA A 260 -12.08 -8.06 22.89
CA ALA A 260 -12.79 -7.14 23.78
C ALA A 260 -12.60 -5.68 23.35
N VAL A 261 -11.37 -5.27 23.04
CA VAL A 261 -11.07 -3.91 22.54
C VAL A 261 -11.82 -3.63 21.23
N LEU A 262 -11.88 -4.58 20.31
CA LEU A 262 -12.68 -4.45 19.08
C LEU A 262 -14.17 -4.33 19.38
N GLY A 263 -14.71 -5.18 20.26
CA GLY A 263 -16.11 -5.15 20.66
C GLY A 263 -16.50 -3.83 21.32
N ILE A 264 -15.67 -3.33 22.23
CA ILE A 264 -15.85 -2.02 22.88
C ILE A 264 -15.82 -0.90 21.86
N ALA A 265 -14.84 -0.91 20.94
CA ALA A 265 -14.74 0.10 19.90
C ALA A 265 -15.99 0.13 19.02
N ILE A 266 -16.49 -1.04 18.60
CA ILE A 266 -17.72 -1.15 17.81
C ILE A 266 -18.91 -0.64 18.62
N ALA A 267 -19.06 -1.03 19.89
CA ALA A 267 -20.16 -0.61 20.75
C ALA A 267 -20.19 0.90 20.96
N VAL A 268 -19.05 1.49 21.32
CA VAL A 268 -18.92 2.93 21.60
C VAL A 268 -19.18 3.78 20.35
N PHE A 269 -18.67 3.36 19.21
CA PHE A 269 -18.72 4.18 17.99
C PHE A 269 -19.96 3.91 17.12
N SER A 270 -20.67 2.79 17.33
CA SER A 270 -21.87 2.44 16.55
C SER A 270 -23.00 3.44 16.69
N GLY A 271 -23.16 4.05 17.87
CA GLY A 271 -24.22 5.03 18.14
C GLY A 271 -24.11 6.32 17.35
N ARG A 272 -22.91 6.70 16.95
CA ARG A 272 -22.60 7.96 16.25
C ARG A 272 -22.35 7.76 14.74
N PHE A 273 -22.46 6.55 14.26
CA PHE A 273 -22.18 6.25 12.85
C PHE A 273 -23.13 6.98 11.90
N GLY A 274 -24.44 7.03 12.25
CA GLY A 274 -25.44 7.77 11.46
C GLY A 274 -25.08 9.23 11.30
N ASP A 275 -24.70 9.90 12.39
CA ASP A 275 -24.32 11.32 12.39
C ASP A 275 -23.07 11.58 11.53
N HIS A 276 -22.07 10.71 11.65
CA HIS A 276 -20.85 10.83 10.85
C HIS A 276 -21.10 10.54 9.36
N ALA A 277 -21.95 9.55 9.04
CA ALA A 277 -22.36 9.24 7.68
C ALA A 277 -23.12 10.41 7.03
N LEU A 278 -24.07 11.00 7.78
CA LEU A 278 -24.79 12.20 7.34
C LEU A 278 -23.86 13.41 7.17
N ALA A 279 -22.90 13.61 8.09
CA ALA A 279 -21.91 14.68 7.96
C ALA A 279 -21.04 14.53 6.70
N VAL A 280 -20.66 13.30 6.35
CA VAL A 280 -19.93 13.00 5.08
C VAL A 280 -20.83 13.22 3.87
N ALA A 281 -22.10 12.82 3.92
CA ALA A 281 -23.08 13.08 2.86
C ALA A 281 -23.36 14.57 2.69
N GLY A 282 -23.51 15.31 3.80
CA GLY A 282 -23.74 16.76 3.82
C GLY A 282 -22.59 17.59 3.24
N VAL A 283 -21.35 17.11 3.29
CA VAL A 283 -20.18 17.75 2.66
C VAL A 283 -20.37 17.90 1.15
N SER A 284 -21.17 17.05 0.51
CA SER A 284 -21.47 17.16 -0.92
C SER A 284 -22.49 18.24 -1.24
N ASN A 285 -23.34 18.58 -0.26
CA ASN A 285 -24.44 19.56 -0.40
C ASN A 285 -24.08 20.93 0.18
N THR A 286 -22.89 21.12 0.76
CA THR A 286 -22.42 22.47 1.03
C THR A 286 -22.37 23.19 -0.31
N VAL A 287 -23.37 24.04 -0.53
CA VAL A 287 -23.39 25.06 -1.56
C VAL A 287 -22.00 25.68 -1.52
N VAL A 288 -21.20 25.40 -2.54
CA VAL A 288 -19.95 26.12 -2.75
C VAL A 288 -20.38 27.57 -2.73
N ARG A 289 -20.11 28.26 -1.61
CA ARG A 289 -20.32 29.71 -1.53
C ARG A 289 -19.55 30.21 -2.73
N GLN A 290 -20.30 30.50 -3.79
CA GLN A 290 -19.74 31.05 -5.01
C GLN A 290 -19.00 32.29 -4.56
N ARG A 291 -17.71 32.12 -4.28
CA ARG A 291 -16.83 33.26 -4.21
C ARG A 291 -16.99 33.88 -5.59
N ARG A 292 -17.72 34.97 -5.67
CA ARG A 292 -17.83 35.80 -6.87
C ARG A 292 -16.42 36.28 -7.18
N TRP A 293 -15.61 35.37 -7.69
CA TRP A 293 -14.48 35.77 -8.48
C TRP A 293 -15.13 36.36 -9.70
N SER A 294 -14.96 37.66 -9.91
CA SER A 294 -15.11 38.22 -11.25
C SER A 294 -14.12 37.42 -12.09
N LEU A 295 -14.63 36.38 -12.73
CA LEU A 295 -13.88 35.60 -13.69
C LEU A 295 -13.72 36.50 -14.91
N ALA A 296 -12.75 37.41 -14.83
CA ALA A 296 -12.22 37.99 -16.05
C ALA A 296 -11.73 36.80 -16.86
N PHE A 297 -12.49 36.40 -17.88
CA PHE A 297 -12.11 35.37 -18.83
C PHE A 297 -10.82 35.82 -19.52
N ARG A 298 -9.68 35.48 -18.87
CA ARG A 298 -8.38 35.65 -19.51
C ARG A 298 -8.26 34.60 -20.60
N ARG A 299 -8.13 35.03 -21.85
CA ARG A 299 -7.78 34.15 -22.96
C ARG A 299 -6.42 33.50 -22.67
N ARG A 300 -6.43 32.27 -22.19
CA ARG A 300 -5.24 31.45 -22.02
C ARG A 300 -5.12 30.49 -23.21
N SER A 301 -3.89 30.11 -23.58
CA SER A 301 -3.72 29.11 -24.63
C SER A 301 -4.32 27.78 -24.22
N ALA A 302 -4.88 27.02 -25.15
CA ALA A 302 -5.49 25.72 -24.90
C ALA A 302 -4.51 24.74 -24.16
N SER A 303 -3.24 24.78 -24.53
CA SER A 303 -2.20 23.96 -23.87
C SER A 303 -2.01 24.35 -22.40
N HIS A 304 -2.05 25.65 -22.06
CA HIS A 304 -1.93 26.08 -20.66
C HIS A 304 -3.14 25.65 -19.82
N VAL A 305 -4.34 25.75 -20.37
CA VAL A 305 -5.58 25.32 -19.69
C VAL A 305 -5.57 23.81 -19.46
N LEU A 306 -5.15 23.02 -20.45
CA LEU A 306 -5.03 21.57 -20.32
C LEU A 306 -4.02 21.18 -19.24
N ARG A 307 -2.82 21.78 -19.23
CA ARG A 307 -1.82 21.56 -18.18
C ARG A 307 -2.38 21.89 -16.80
N GLN A 308 -2.98 23.06 -16.65
CA GLN A 308 -3.57 23.48 -15.37
C GLN A 308 -4.69 22.53 -14.91
N LYS A 309 -5.50 22.02 -15.83
CA LYS A 309 -6.51 21.00 -15.55
C LYS A 309 -5.87 19.73 -15.01
N GLU A 310 -4.86 19.16 -15.69
CA GLU A 310 -4.18 17.92 -15.27
C GLU A 310 -3.50 18.08 -13.91
N TRP A 311 -2.76 19.18 -13.69
CA TRP A 311 -2.16 19.47 -12.39
C TRP A 311 -3.20 19.59 -11.27
N THR A 312 -4.34 20.23 -11.54
CA THR A 312 -5.42 20.37 -10.57
C THR A 312 -6.07 19.04 -10.25
N LEU A 313 -6.25 18.19 -11.25
CA LEU A 313 -6.81 16.84 -11.10
C LEU A 313 -5.90 16.00 -10.20
N LEU A 314 -4.60 15.97 -10.48
CA LEU A 314 -3.62 15.21 -9.72
C LEU A 314 -3.46 15.75 -8.29
N ALA A 315 -3.42 17.06 -8.08
CA ALA A 315 -3.28 17.69 -6.75
C ALA A 315 -4.53 17.57 -5.86
N ARG A 316 -5.71 17.33 -6.44
CA ARG A 316 -6.96 17.16 -5.69
C ARG A 316 -7.26 15.74 -5.31
N ASP A 317 -6.51 14.76 -5.83
CA ASP A 317 -6.74 13.36 -5.50
C ASP A 317 -5.97 12.96 -4.22
N PRO A 318 -6.68 12.70 -3.10
CA PRO A 318 -6.05 12.32 -1.84
C PRO A 318 -5.29 11.00 -1.91
N TRP A 319 -5.74 10.08 -2.76
CA TRP A 319 -5.08 8.79 -2.96
C TRP A 319 -3.70 8.97 -3.60
N LEU A 320 -3.59 9.88 -4.57
CA LEU A 320 -2.32 10.18 -5.21
C LEU A 320 -1.30 10.75 -4.23
N ILE A 321 -1.72 11.74 -3.42
CA ILE A 321 -0.84 12.37 -2.43
C ILE A 321 -0.31 11.32 -1.46
N SER A 322 -1.19 10.43 -0.98
CA SER A 322 -0.83 9.33 -0.10
C SER A 322 0.16 8.36 -0.76
N GLN A 323 -0.08 7.99 -2.01
CA GLN A 323 0.77 7.06 -2.77
C GLN A 323 2.15 7.66 -3.08
N THR A 324 2.20 8.93 -3.45
CA THR A 324 3.46 9.66 -3.67
C THR A 324 4.27 9.76 -2.38
N LEU A 325 3.62 10.11 -1.26
CA LEU A 325 4.26 10.17 0.05
C LEU A 325 4.84 8.81 0.45
N MET A 326 4.08 7.73 0.27
CA MET A 326 4.53 6.37 0.56
C MET A 326 5.78 5.99 -0.25
N GLN A 327 5.83 6.35 -1.52
CA GLN A 327 7.00 6.09 -2.37
C GLN A 327 8.22 6.92 -1.97
N ILE A 328 8.02 8.18 -1.58
CA ILE A 328 9.10 9.02 -1.04
C ILE A 328 9.63 8.40 0.27
N LEU A 329 8.74 7.95 1.15
CA LEU A 329 9.13 7.30 2.40
C LEU A 329 9.92 6.00 2.15
N TYR A 330 9.60 5.24 1.12
CA TYR A 330 10.35 4.03 0.75
C TYR A 330 11.76 4.32 0.24
N LEU A 331 12.07 5.56 -0.12
CA LEU A 331 13.43 5.97 -0.47
C LEU A 331 14.29 6.28 0.77
N LEU A 332 13.70 6.44 1.96
CA LEU A 332 14.46 6.75 3.18
C LEU A 332 15.52 5.69 3.53
N PRO A 333 15.23 4.36 3.52
CA PRO A 333 16.25 3.37 3.84
C PRO A 333 17.41 3.31 2.83
N PRO A 334 17.18 3.34 1.50
CA PRO A 334 18.28 3.47 0.54
C PRO A 334 19.08 4.76 0.74
N ALA A 335 18.41 5.87 1.06
CA ALA A 335 19.10 7.14 1.37
C ALA A 335 19.91 7.05 2.66
N LEU A 336 19.39 6.37 3.69
CA LEU A 336 20.13 6.11 4.92
C LEU A 336 21.35 5.21 4.67
N LEU A 337 21.17 4.14 3.88
CA LEU A 337 22.27 3.27 3.47
C LEU A 337 23.35 4.05 2.74
N LEU A 338 22.96 4.93 1.81
CA LEU A 338 23.85 5.82 1.11
C LEU A 338 24.64 6.70 2.10
N TRP A 339 23.94 7.35 3.04
CA TRP A 339 24.55 8.23 4.02
C TRP A 339 25.55 7.49 4.92
N VAL A 340 25.19 6.28 5.40
CA VAL A 340 26.08 5.44 6.23
C VAL A 340 27.30 5.01 5.45
N THR A 341 27.14 4.60 4.18
CA THR A 341 28.24 4.10 3.33
C THR A 341 29.15 5.25 2.86
N PHE A 342 28.57 6.41 2.55
CA PHE A 342 29.31 7.62 2.16
C PHE A 342 30.23 8.11 3.29
N ARG A 343 29.74 8.07 4.52
CA ARG A 343 30.54 8.39 5.70
C ARG A 343 31.79 7.49 5.84
N ASN A 344 31.75 6.28 5.24
CA ASN A 344 32.80 5.28 5.28
C ASN A 344 33.66 5.24 3.98
N GLY A 345 33.47 6.16 3.04
CA GLY A 345 34.32 6.32 1.85
C GLY A 345 34.12 5.35 0.69
N ALA A 346 33.03 4.57 0.67
CA ALA A 346 32.71 3.69 -0.46
C ALA A 346 31.69 4.33 -1.40
N GLY A 347 31.91 4.26 -2.71
CA GLY A 347 31.05 4.85 -3.76
C GLY A 347 29.62 4.31 -3.80
N SER A 348 28.77 4.80 -2.92
CA SER A 348 27.45 4.28 -2.59
C SER A 348 26.33 4.72 -3.55
N TYR A 349 26.59 5.68 -4.45
CA TYR A 349 25.63 6.11 -5.47
C TYR A 349 25.28 5.00 -6.48
N VAL A 350 26.14 4.00 -6.67
CA VAL A 350 25.87 2.84 -7.54
C VAL A 350 24.62 2.05 -7.06
N VAL A 351 24.36 2.02 -5.75
CA VAL A 351 23.18 1.35 -5.17
C VAL A 351 21.96 2.27 -5.14
N LEU A 352 22.15 3.57 -4.88
CA LEU A 352 21.05 4.52 -4.80
C LEU A 352 20.40 4.78 -6.15
N ILE A 353 21.18 4.98 -7.20
CA ILE A 353 20.70 5.35 -8.53
C ILE A 353 19.63 4.37 -9.06
N PRO A 354 19.85 3.03 -9.07
CA PRO A 354 18.85 2.09 -9.56
C PRO A 354 17.57 2.12 -8.73
N VAL A 355 17.66 2.30 -7.41
CA VAL A 355 16.47 2.36 -6.54
C VAL A 355 15.61 3.58 -6.87
N VAL A 356 16.25 4.74 -7.03
CA VAL A 356 15.57 6.00 -7.35
C VAL A 356 14.94 5.94 -8.74
N VAL A 357 15.65 5.40 -9.73
CA VAL A 357 15.16 5.22 -11.11
C VAL A 357 13.98 4.27 -11.16
N MET A 358 14.05 3.14 -10.46
CA MET A 358 12.94 2.18 -10.38
C MET A 358 11.71 2.81 -9.71
N ALA A 359 11.90 3.53 -8.61
CA ALA A 359 10.83 4.21 -7.90
C ALA A 359 10.17 5.29 -8.78
N ALA A 360 10.95 6.04 -9.53
CA ALA A 360 10.44 7.05 -10.47
C ALA A 360 9.58 6.43 -11.57
N GLY A 361 10.02 5.29 -12.16
CA GLY A 361 9.24 4.55 -13.14
C GLY A 361 7.91 4.04 -12.59
N GLN A 362 7.91 3.44 -11.40
CA GLN A 362 6.68 2.95 -10.76
C GLN A 362 5.72 4.08 -10.38
N LEU A 363 6.25 5.21 -9.88
CA LEU A 363 5.44 6.38 -9.57
C LEU A 363 4.82 6.96 -10.86
N ALA A 364 5.61 7.10 -11.91
CA ALA A 364 5.15 7.63 -13.19
C ALA A 364 4.02 6.80 -13.81
N GLY A 365 4.13 5.47 -13.78
CA GLY A 365 3.07 4.58 -14.24
C GLY A 365 1.79 4.74 -13.42
N GLY A 366 1.90 4.93 -12.09
CA GLY A 366 0.78 5.24 -11.22
C GLY A 366 0.08 6.55 -11.57
N LEU A 367 0.86 7.59 -11.75
CA LEU A 367 0.39 8.92 -12.14
C LEU A 367 -0.28 8.91 -13.52
N ALA A 368 0.34 8.24 -14.49
CA ALA A 368 -0.19 8.12 -15.85
C ALA A 368 -1.54 7.39 -15.86
N TRP A 369 -1.64 6.25 -15.16
CA TRP A 369 -2.90 5.55 -15.01
C TRP A 369 -3.98 6.42 -14.35
N LEU A 370 -3.62 7.19 -13.33
CA LEU A 370 -4.56 8.07 -12.64
C LEU A 370 -5.01 9.22 -13.54
N SER A 371 -4.11 9.84 -14.30
CA SER A 371 -4.47 10.93 -15.22
C SER A 371 -5.41 10.47 -16.33
N ILE A 372 -5.34 9.18 -16.73
CA ILE A 372 -6.24 8.56 -17.69
C ILE A 372 -7.58 8.21 -17.05
N SER A 373 -7.54 7.54 -15.88
CA SER A 373 -8.74 7.04 -15.20
C SER A 373 -9.45 8.09 -14.37
N GLY A 374 -8.77 9.16 -13.98
CA GLY A 374 -9.32 10.27 -13.19
C GLY A 374 -10.19 11.25 -13.97
N GLU A 375 -10.33 11.06 -15.28
CA GLU A 375 -11.19 11.90 -16.12
C GLU A 375 -12.66 11.57 -15.83
N ASP A 376 -13.39 12.54 -15.24
CA ASP A 376 -14.81 12.35 -14.86
C ASP A 376 -15.76 12.40 -16.04
N ALA A 377 -15.39 13.11 -17.09
CA ALA A 377 -16.20 13.33 -18.26
C ALA A 377 -15.37 13.18 -19.54
N PRO A 378 -14.93 11.94 -19.86
CA PRO A 378 -14.10 11.70 -21.06
C PRO A 378 -14.80 12.14 -22.35
N ASP A 379 -16.12 11.99 -22.41
CA ASP A 379 -16.92 12.38 -23.59
C ASP A 379 -16.85 13.88 -23.85
N LEU A 380 -16.82 14.72 -22.81
CA LEU A 380 -16.65 16.17 -22.96
C LEU A 380 -15.25 16.54 -23.43
N VAL A 381 -14.24 15.78 -23.04
CA VAL A 381 -12.86 16.03 -23.49
C VAL A 381 -12.68 15.59 -24.94
N ILE A 382 -13.30 14.49 -25.33
CA ILE A 382 -13.26 13.96 -26.71
C ILE A 382 -14.04 14.87 -27.67
N SER A 383 -15.19 15.43 -27.24
CA SER A 383 -16.01 16.34 -28.04
C SER A 383 -15.44 17.78 -28.13
N ALA A 384 -14.43 18.10 -27.32
CA ALA A 384 -13.80 19.42 -27.39
C ALA A 384 -13.02 19.61 -28.71
N PRO A 385 -13.01 20.80 -29.31
CA PRO A 385 -12.29 21.08 -30.55
C PRO A 385 -10.77 21.20 -30.31
N ILE A 386 -10.19 20.19 -29.75
CA ILE A 386 -8.76 20.09 -29.37
C ILE A 386 -8.18 18.82 -29.97
N ALA A 387 -7.05 18.92 -30.64
CA ALA A 387 -6.37 17.75 -31.18
C ALA A 387 -6.00 16.75 -30.05
N ALA A 388 -6.35 15.48 -30.23
CA ALA A 388 -6.11 14.41 -29.25
C ALA A 388 -4.62 14.34 -28.80
N GLY A 389 -3.69 14.64 -29.69
CA GLY A 389 -2.27 14.70 -29.37
C GLY A 389 -1.91 15.76 -28.32
N ARG A 390 -2.60 16.91 -28.31
CA ARG A 390 -2.37 17.96 -27.29
C ARG A 390 -2.87 17.55 -25.90
N ILE A 391 -4.00 16.82 -25.85
CA ILE A 391 -4.53 16.29 -24.60
C ILE A 391 -3.52 15.29 -24.02
N LEU A 392 -3.02 14.40 -24.86
CA LEU A 392 -2.04 13.41 -24.48
C LEU A 392 -0.73 14.03 -24.00
N GLN A 393 -0.23 15.03 -24.74
CA GLN A 393 0.98 15.76 -24.40
C GLN A 393 0.84 16.44 -23.03
N ALA A 394 -0.31 17.08 -22.72
CA ALA A 394 -0.54 17.70 -21.43
C ALA A 394 -0.53 16.69 -20.27
N LYS A 395 -1.05 15.47 -20.48
CA LYS A 395 -0.99 14.38 -19.49
C LYS A 395 0.44 13.90 -19.24
N ILE A 396 1.21 13.69 -20.31
CA ILE A 396 2.64 13.29 -20.21
C ILE A 396 3.44 14.36 -19.47
N GLU A 397 3.28 15.63 -19.86
CA GLU A 397 3.98 16.75 -19.24
C GLU A 397 3.65 16.90 -17.75
N ALA A 398 2.38 16.69 -17.36
CA ALA A 398 1.98 16.72 -15.94
C ALA A 398 2.64 15.58 -15.14
N VAL A 399 2.65 14.36 -15.67
CA VAL A 399 3.28 13.21 -15.01
C VAL A 399 4.78 13.44 -14.86
N ILE A 400 5.48 13.78 -15.95
CA ILE A 400 6.93 13.99 -15.93
C ILE A 400 7.28 15.19 -15.04
N GLY A 401 6.47 16.27 -15.05
CA GLY A 401 6.66 17.41 -14.19
C GLY A 401 6.59 17.08 -12.70
N ILE A 402 5.65 16.21 -12.29
CA ILE A 402 5.57 15.72 -10.90
C ILE A 402 6.78 14.85 -10.56
N ILE A 403 7.18 13.95 -11.45
CA ILE A 403 8.36 13.10 -11.24
C ILE A 403 9.62 13.99 -11.09
N ALA A 404 9.80 14.96 -11.97
CA ALA A 404 10.92 15.89 -11.88
C ALA A 404 10.90 16.65 -10.54
N LEU A 405 9.75 17.15 -10.11
CA LEU A 405 9.61 17.88 -8.85
C LEU A 405 9.95 17.02 -7.63
N VAL A 406 9.48 15.77 -7.61
CA VAL A 406 9.68 14.83 -6.49
C VAL A 406 11.13 14.38 -6.38
N PHE A 407 11.78 14.10 -7.52
CA PHE A 407 13.13 13.54 -7.52
C PHE A 407 14.25 14.59 -7.71
N ALA A 408 13.93 15.84 -8.09
CA ALA A 408 14.91 16.91 -8.22
C ALA A 408 15.77 17.14 -6.96
N PRO A 409 15.24 17.11 -5.72
CA PRO A 409 16.07 17.27 -4.53
C PRO A 409 17.12 16.16 -4.39
N ILE A 410 16.77 14.92 -4.75
CA ILE A 410 17.69 13.76 -4.68
C ILE A 410 18.80 13.91 -5.71
N VAL A 411 18.43 14.29 -6.95
CA VAL A 411 19.41 14.54 -8.03
C VAL A 411 20.31 15.71 -7.67
N ALA A 412 19.77 16.77 -7.05
CA ALA A 412 20.56 17.91 -6.58
C ALA A 412 21.57 17.50 -5.50
N VAL A 413 21.17 16.67 -4.53
CA VAL A 413 22.10 16.15 -3.51
C VAL A 413 23.20 15.31 -4.16
N LEU A 414 22.87 14.44 -5.12
CA LEU A 414 23.86 13.67 -5.87
C LEU A 414 24.85 14.56 -6.64
N ALA A 415 24.41 15.72 -7.14
CA ALA A 415 25.25 16.64 -7.89
C ALA A 415 26.35 17.30 -7.03
N PHE A 416 26.14 17.42 -5.73
CA PHE A 416 27.19 17.90 -4.80
C PHE A 416 28.30 16.88 -4.60
N ASP A 417 28.02 15.60 -4.78
CA ASP A 417 29.01 14.52 -4.65
C ASP A 417 29.65 14.20 -6.02
N SER A 418 28.83 13.94 -7.03
CA SER A 418 29.27 13.60 -8.38
C SER A 418 28.29 14.11 -9.43
N LEU A 419 28.73 15.05 -10.26
CA LEU A 419 27.94 15.55 -11.39
C LEU A 419 27.59 14.43 -12.37
N PHE A 420 28.51 13.48 -12.60
CA PHE A 420 28.28 12.32 -13.45
C PHE A 420 27.15 11.43 -12.89
N ALA A 421 27.18 11.11 -11.60
CA ALA A 421 26.14 10.32 -10.94
C ALA A 421 24.78 11.03 -11.00
N ALA A 422 24.74 12.35 -10.80
CA ALA A 422 23.51 13.15 -10.91
C ALA A 422 22.94 13.14 -12.34
N VAL A 423 23.76 13.25 -13.36
CA VAL A 423 23.33 13.17 -14.76
C VAL A 423 22.79 11.78 -15.09
N VAL A 424 23.48 10.72 -14.70
CA VAL A 424 23.04 9.34 -14.91
C VAL A 424 21.71 9.10 -14.20
N ALA A 425 21.56 9.54 -12.94
CA ALA A 425 20.31 9.44 -12.20
C ALA A 425 19.18 10.23 -12.86
N GLY A 426 19.43 11.48 -13.25
CA GLY A 426 18.43 12.34 -13.90
C GLY A 426 17.94 11.78 -15.22
N VAL A 427 18.85 11.32 -16.09
CA VAL A 427 18.51 10.67 -17.36
C VAL A 427 17.73 9.36 -17.11
N GLY A 428 18.20 8.54 -16.16
CA GLY A 428 17.53 7.29 -15.78
C GLY A 428 16.11 7.52 -15.26
N ILE A 429 15.90 8.50 -14.40
CA ILE A 429 14.58 8.89 -13.87
C ILE A 429 13.65 9.29 -15.03
N LEU A 430 14.11 10.16 -15.91
CA LEU A 430 13.30 10.66 -17.02
C LEU A 430 12.96 9.56 -18.02
N THR A 431 13.92 8.70 -18.37
CA THR A 431 13.69 7.57 -19.31
C THR A 431 12.75 6.53 -18.70
N ALA A 432 12.91 6.16 -17.43
CA ALA A 432 12.02 5.24 -16.75
C ALA A 432 10.61 5.81 -16.63
N ALA A 433 10.48 7.09 -16.27
CA ALA A 433 9.19 7.77 -16.15
C ALA A 433 8.48 7.89 -17.52
N ALA A 434 9.21 8.27 -18.57
CA ALA A 434 8.66 8.35 -19.92
C ALA A 434 8.20 6.98 -20.43
N SER A 435 9.01 5.94 -20.22
CA SER A 435 8.68 4.57 -20.59
C SER A 435 7.43 4.05 -19.91
N ALA A 436 7.35 4.19 -18.58
CA ALA A 436 6.18 3.78 -17.79
C ALA A 436 4.91 4.54 -18.20
N THR A 437 5.02 5.84 -18.44
CA THR A 437 3.92 6.69 -18.90
C THR A 437 3.42 6.24 -20.28
N LEU A 438 4.33 5.96 -21.23
CA LEU A 438 3.98 5.49 -22.58
C LEU A 438 3.30 4.12 -22.52
N ILE A 439 3.78 3.19 -21.69
CA ILE A 439 3.17 1.86 -21.51
C ILE A 439 1.71 2.02 -21.05
N GLN A 440 1.45 2.86 -20.06
CA GLN A 440 0.08 3.07 -19.56
C GLN A 440 -0.82 3.73 -20.61
N ILE A 441 -0.28 4.63 -21.43
CA ILE A 441 -1.00 5.28 -22.51
C ILE A 441 -1.37 4.29 -23.64
N CYS A 442 -0.50 3.32 -23.95
CA CYS A 442 -0.79 2.30 -24.94
C CYS A 442 -1.96 1.39 -24.54
N PHE A 443 -2.18 1.17 -23.25
CA PHE A 443 -3.25 0.31 -22.75
C PHE A 443 -4.42 1.10 -22.14
N ARG A 444 -4.81 2.22 -22.71
CA ARG A 444 -5.87 3.14 -22.24
C ARG A 444 -7.16 2.42 -21.83
N THR A 445 -7.18 1.80 -20.65
CA THR A 445 -8.38 1.24 -20.07
C THR A 445 -8.92 2.20 -19.02
N GLN A 446 -10.02 2.89 -19.36
CA GLN A 446 -10.72 3.74 -18.40
C GLN A 446 -11.35 2.86 -17.31
N ALA A 447 -10.90 3.03 -16.08
CA ALA A 447 -11.54 2.38 -14.94
C ALA A 447 -12.63 3.30 -14.38
N LYS A 448 -13.83 2.75 -14.12
CA LYS A 448 -14.86 3.50 -13.39
C LYS A 448 -14.33 3.90 -12.01
N ARG A 449 -14.65 5.10 -11.52
CA ARG A 449 -14.22 5.62 -10.19
C ARG A 449 -14.45 4.64 -9.04
N SER A 450 -15.51 3.86 -9.09
CA SER A 450 -15.78 2.77 -8.13
C SER A 450 -14.75 1.63 -8.16
N GLN A 451 -13.92 1.57 -9.19
CA GLN A 451 -12.95 0.50 -9.45
C GLN A 451 -11.49 0.95 -9.36
N PHE A 452 -11.18 2.15 -8.85
CA PHE A 452 -9.80 2.66 -8.75
C PHE A 452 -8.83 1.72 -8.02
N ARG A 453 -9.32 0.89 -7.12
CA ARG A 453 -8.52 -0.16 -6.49
C ARG A 453 -8.10 -1.27 -7.46
N ARG A 454 -8.71 -1.37 -8.64
CA ARG A 454 -8.48 -2.43 -9.63
C ARG A 454 -7.46 -2.05 -10.71
N ARG A 455 -6.50 -1.15 -10.42
CA ARG A 455 -5.41 -0.82 -11.35
C ARG A 455 -4.77 -2.09 -11.93
N GLN A 456 -4.53 -3.09 -11.08
CA GLN A 456 -3.92 -4.36 -11.46
C GLN A 456 -4.84 -5.27 -12.32
N THR A 457 -6.14 -4.99 -12.37
CA THR A 457 -7.09 -5.81 -13.15
C THR A 457 -7.43 -5.22 -14.51
N SER A 458 -7.17 -3.93 -14.74
CA SER A 458 -7.50 -3.29 -16.02
C SER A 458 -6.56 -3.71 -17.15
N SER A 459 -5.27 -3.85 -16.89
CA SER A 459 -4.31 -4.46 -17.83
C SER A 459 -3.11 -5.05 -17.09
N ARG A 460 -3.11 -6.38 -16.90
CA ARG A 460 -1.96 -7.09 -16.31
C ARG A 460 -0.69 -6.91 -17.13
N ILE A 461 -0.84 -6.89 -18.47
CA ILE A 461 0.27 -6.74 -19.41
C ILE A 461 0.94 -5.36 -19.18
N ALA A 462 0.16 -4.29 -19.04
CA ALA A 462 0.70 -2.96 -18.76
C ALA A 462 1.47 -2.92 -17.44
N THR A 463 0.92 -3.51 -16.37
CA THR A 463 1.55 -3.52 -15.04
C THR A 463 2.87 -4.31 -15.05
N PHE A 464 2.91 -5.47 -15.69
CA PHE A 464 4.15 -6.25 -15.81
C PHE A 464 5.17 -5.56 -16.72
N ALA A 465 4.75 -5.04 -17.88
CA ALA A 465 5.62 -4.30 -18.78
C ALA A 465 6.24 -3.06 -18.10
N GLU A 466 5.45 -2.32 -17.33
CA GLU A 466 5.91 -1.17 -16.53
C GLU A 466 6.96 -1.59 -15.49
N ALA A 467 6.69 -2.67 -14.75
CA ALA A 467 7.62 -3.16 -13.73
C ALA A 467 8.95 -3.61 -14.35
N PHE A 468 8.90 -4.43 -15.41
CA PHE A 468 10.10 -4.89 -16.09
C PHE A 468 10.87 -3.77 -16.79
N SER A 469 10.17 -2.80 -17.40
CA SER A 469 10.80 -1.63 -18.00
C SER A 469 11.50 -0.77 -16.92
N SER A 470 10.87 -0.57 -15.77
CA SER A 470 11.47 0.19 -14.65
C SER A 470 12.70 -0.52 -14.08
N ILE A 471 12.68 -1.86 -13.96
CA ILE A 471 13.83 -2.67 -13.56
C ILE A 471 14.96 -2.57 -14.58
N ALA A 472 14.64 -2.66 -15.87
CA ALA A 472 15.64 -2.58 -16.93
C ALA A 472 16.31 -1.20 -16.99
N TRP A 473 15.56 -0.10 -16.85
CA TRP A 473 16.14 1.25 -16.74
C TRP A 473 16.96 1.45 -15.45
N ALA A 474 16.54 0.86 -14.35
CA ALA A 474 17.30 0.87 -13.11
C ALA A 474 18.64 0.14 -13.27
N ALA A 475 18.66 -1.04 -13.89
CA ALA A 475 19.87 -1.78 -14.20
C ALA A 475 20.78 -1.02 -15.17
N THR A 476 20.20 -0.39 -16.22
CA THR A 476 20.93 0.50 -17.12
C THR A 476 21.65 1.60 -16.37
N SER A 477 20.93 2.30 -15.47
CA SER A 477 21.47 3.41 -14.72
C SER A 477 22.54 2.98 -13.70
N ALA A 478 22.36 1.80 -13.08
CA ALA A 478 23.36 1.21 -12.18
C ALA A 478 24.68 0.93 -12.91
N LEU A 479 24.62 0.26 -14.06
CA LEU A 479 25.77 -0.11 -14.88
C LEU A 479 26.43 1.13 -15.51
N ALA A 480 25.62 2.12 -15.92
CA ALA A 480 26.15 3.39 -16.43
C ALA A 480 26.87 4.17 -15.32
N ALA A 481 26.33 4.20 -14.08
CA ALA A 481 26.99 4.82 -12.94
C ALA A 481 28.32 4.13 -12.58
N ALA A 482 28.43 2.82 -12.82
CA ALA A 482 29.67 2.06 -12.69
C ALA A 482 30.64 2.27 -13.88
N GLY A 483 30.31 3.10 -14.86
CA GLY A 483 31.15 3.42 -16.01
C GLY A 483 31.27 2.26 -17.02
N THR A 484 30.35 1.28 -17.01
CA THR A 484 30.42 0.09 -17.87
C THR A 484 29.54 0.25 -19.11
N TRP A 485 30.08 -0.13 -20.28
CA TRP A 485 29.32 -0.16 -21.54
C TRP A 485 28.25 -1.26 -21.55
N ILE A 486 28.30 -2.22 -20.62
CA ILE A 486 27.31 -3.29 -20.41
C ILE A 486 25.91 -2.69 -20.14
N ALA A 487 25.83 -1.43 -19.70
CA ALA A 487 24.59 -0.67 -19.55
C ALA A 487 23.69 -0.67 -20.78
N LEU A 488 24.26 -0.84 -21.99
CA LEU A 488 23.51 -0.92 -23.23
C LEU A 488 22.60 -2.16 -23.29
N GLY A 489 22.96 -3.26 -22.64
CA GLY A 489 22.17 -4.50 -22.63
C GLY A 489 20.77 -4.30 -22.02
N PRO A 490 20.68 -3.90 -20.74
CA PRO A 490 19.37 -3.59 -20.12
C PRO A 490 18.61 -2.45 -20.82
N ALA A 491 19.32 -1.45 -21.39
CA ALA A 491 18.67 -0.38 -22.16
C ALA A 491 17.95 -0.93 -23.40
N LEU A 492 18.59 -1.83 -24.13
CA LEU A 492 17.97 -2.52 -25.29
C LEU A 492 16.76 -3.37 -24.85
N ILE A 493 16.83 -4.03 -23.69
CA ILE A 493 15.69 -4.76 -23.12
C ILE A 493 14.52 -3.80 -22.83
N ALA A 494 14.79 -2.65 -22.22
CA ALA A 494 13.75 -1.65 -21.93
C ALA A 494 13.09 -1.12 -23.20
N ILE A 495 13.89 -0.83 -24.23
CA ILE A 495 13.39 -0.41 -25.57
C ILE A 495 12.59 -1.55 -26.22
N GLY A 496 13.08 -2.79 -26.14
CA GLY A 496 12.38 -3.97 -26.64
C GLY A 496 11.02 -4.18 -25.98
N ILE A 497 10.91 -3.94 -24.66
CA ILE A 497 9.63 -3.98 -23.94
C ILE A 497 8.67 -2.90 -24.49
N LEU A 498 9.15 -1.68 -24.72
CA LEU A 498 8.33 -0.59 -25.29
C LEU A 498 7.87 -0.90 -26.71
N ALA A 499 8.74 -1.47 -27.54
CA ALA A 499 8.39 -1.90 -28.90
C ALA A 499 7.35 -3.03 -28.87
N GLY A 500 7.55 -4.04 -28.02
CA GLY A 500 6.60 -5.14 -27.81
C GLY A 500 5.24 -4.68 -27.33
N VAL A 501 5.21 -3.71 -26.39
CA VAL A 501 3.98 -3.08 -25.90
C VAL A 501 3.21 -2.40 -27.05
N ARG A 502 3.89 -1.68 -27.94
CA ARG A 502 3.25 -1.03 -29.09
C ARG A 502 2.64 -2.04 -30.06
N LEU A 503 3.28 -3.20 -30.26
CA LEU A 503 2.77 -4.25 -31.13
C LEU A 503 1.54 -4.98 -30.56
N ILE A 504 1.48 -5.12 -29.23
CA ILE A 504 0.41 -5.85 -28.53
C ILE A 504 -0.75 -4.91 -28.12
N SER A 505 -0.52 -3.60 -28.14
CA SER A 505 -1.55 -2.63 -27.73
C SER A 505 -2.75 -2.67 -28.70
N PRO A 506 -4.00 -2.58 -28.19
CA PRO A 506 -5.16 -2.51 -29.07
C PRO A 506 -5.09 -1.27 -29.96
N PRO A 507 -5.60 -1.36 -31.21
CA PRO A 507 -5.63 -0.22 -32.12
C PRO A 507 -6.33 0.96 -31.46
N GLN A 508 -5.73 2.14 -31.57
CA GLN A 508 -6.29 3.37 -31.02
C GLN A 508 -7.38 3.85 -31.97
N THR A 509 -8.65 3.45 -31.72
CA THR A 509 -9.83 4.03 -32.39
C THR A 509 -10.21 5.36 -31.74
#